data_65208a004f6d3f943db826c4e9229e75
#
_entry.id   65208a004f6d3f943db826c4e9229e75
#
_cell.length_a   1.000
_cell.length_b   1.000
_cell.length_c   1.000
_cell.angle_alpha   90.00
_cell.angle_beta   90.00
_cell.angle_gamma   90.00
#
_symmetry.space_group_name_H-M   'P 1'
#
loop_
_entity.id
_entity.type
_entity.pdbx_description
1 polymer ?
#
loop_
_entity_poly.entity_id
_entity_poly.type
_entity_poly.pdbx_seq_one_letter_code
_entity_poly.pdbx_strand_id
1 'polypeptide(L)'
;MRRDEAELAPVIAPLPESLQQRCIASPGLLAQVLVSKYCDHQPLYRQEQIYWDRHQVWLPRQSTARWIQLASEWLKPIYREIKEQMMRSSYIQVDETPIRYLDPGNGKTSQGYLWVAHRPGEDVLFEWYTTREAKCLDKLIPSNFNGTIQCDGYTAYDRFAKHRAIEGQPVLLAGCWAHARRGFYDALDHAPKEAAWVLKQIGHLYDIERNLRHKRAGPVLRDAYRTSQSLPICRRIHRVLQRWYLTRRFLPRSTMGKAVSYTLAQWRALEVYLKEPEIEIDNNLVENAIRPTALGKKNWLFFGDADAGQRSAIIYSIIESCRCHDIEPYTYLRDVLTRLPTMTNRQIKDIVPKAWAAATRKCNRQPTCLALNSVSLEPRVLNCHYRIRVILCGTALKVMLGSGYRLPFGPSKYCPHAL
;
A
#
# COMPACT_ATOMS: atom_id res chain seq x y z
N MET A 1 13.31 -35.19 -66.70
CA MET A 1 14.00 -34.80 -65.43
C MET A 1 13.04 -34.01 -64.63
N ARG A 2 12.34 -34.64 -63.64
CA ARG A 2 11.53 -33.92 -62.63
C ARG A 2 12.51 -33.55 -61.51
N ARG A 3 12.65 -32.27 -61.21
CA ARG A 3 13.35 -31.82 -60.03
C ARG A 3 12.33 -32.00 -58.87
N ASP A 4 12.70 -32.83 -57.93
CA ASP A 4 12.06 -32.89 -56.61
C ASP A 4 12.34 -31.60 -55.91
N GLU A 5 11.38 -30.66 -55.96
CA GLU A 5 11.31 -29.54 -55.03
C GLU A 5 10.86 -30.12 -53.68
N ALA A 6 11.85 -30.49 -52.87
CA ALA A 6 11.58 -30.76 -51.47
C ALA A 6 11.02 -29.48 -50.88
N GLU A 7 9.71 -29.44 -50.64
CA GLU A 7 9.09 -28.37 -49.88
C GLU A 7 9.79 -28.29 -48.50
N LEU A 8 10.68 -27.31 -48.37
CA LEU A 8 11.30 -26.99 -47.07
C LEU A 8 10.17 -26.58 -46.13
N ALA A 9 9.90 -27.40 -45.15
CA ALA A 9 8.95 -27.04 -44.10
C ALA A 9 9.33 -25.68 -43.48
N PRO A 10 8.38 -24.78 -43.25
CA PRO A 10 8.68 -23.47 -42.71
C PRO A 10 9.38 -23.58 -41.37
N VAL A 11 10.55 -22.95 -41.23
CA VAL A 11 11.28 -22.88 -39.96
C VAL A 11 10.57 -21.88 -39.06
N ILE A 12 9.93 -22.38 -38.03
CA ILE A 12 9.24 -21.56 -37.03
C ILE A 12 10.18 -21.36 -35.84
N ALA A 13 10.46 -20.10 -35.49
CA ALA A 13 11.24 -19.80 -34.31
C ALA A 13 10.50 -20.29 -33.05
N PRO A 14 11.21 -20.80 -32.04
CA PRO A 14 10.58 -21.19 -30.80
C PRO A 14 9.85 -20.00 -30.16
N LEU A 15 8.64 -20.23 -29.70
CA LEU A 15 7.90 -19.20 -28.98
C LEU A 15 8.61 -18.88 -27.66
N PRO A 16 8.62 -17.59 -27.24
CA PRO A 16 9.15 -17.23 -25.92
C PRO A 16 8.37 -17.93 -24.81
N GLU A 17 9.06 -18.23 -23.72
CA GLU A 17 8.43 -18.73 -22.49
C GLU A 17 7.29 -17.83 -22.07
N SER A 18 6.16 -18.41 -21.73
CA SER A 18 4.94 -17.69 -21.37
C SER A 18 4.33 -18.23 -20.07
N LEU A 19 3.60 -17.37 -19.36
CA LEU A 19 2.93 -17.74 -18.10
C LEU A 19 1.92 -18.89 -18.26
N GLN A 20 1.36 -19.04 -19.44
CA GLN A 20 0.45 -20.13 -19.80
C GLN A 20 0.53 -20.40 -21.30
N GLN A 21 0.58 -21.67 -21.68
CA GLN A 21 0.50 -22.06 -23.09
C GLN A 21 -0.76 -21.48 -23.75
N ARG A 22 -0.59 -20.99 -24.98
CA ARG A 22 -1.67 -20.35 -25.77
C ARG A 22 -2.27 -19.08 -25.13
N CYS A 23 -1.61 -18.47 -24.14
CA CYS A 23 -2.03 -17.16 -23.65
C CYS A 23 -1.66 -16.09 -24.66
N ILE A 24 -2.66 -15.34 -25.14
CA ILE A 24 -2.44 -14.23 -26.09
C ILE A 24 -1.94 -12.95 -25.39
N ALA A 25 -2.06 -12.88 -24.07
CA ALA A 25 -1.63 -11.70 -23.31
C ALA A 25 -0.13 -11.76 -23.04
N SER A 26 0.61 -10.79 -23.58
CA SER A 26 1.99 -10.58 -23.22
C SER A 26 2.14 -10.16 -21.75
N PRO A 27 3.31 -10.33 -21.13
CA PRO A 27 3.59 -9.80 -19.79
C PRO A 27 3.28 -8.29 -19.66
N GLY A 28 3.53 -7.50 -20.70
CA GLY A 28 3.19 -6.08 -20.73
C GLY A 28 1.69 -5.82 -20.72
N LEU A 29 0.89 -6.58 -21.46
CA LEU A 29 -0.56 -6.44 -21.43
C LEU A 29 -1.14 -6.88 -20.08
N LEU A 30 -0.63 -7.96 -19.49
CA LEU A 30 -1.01 -8.40 -18.15
C LEU A 30 -0.70 -7.32 -17.11
N ALA A 31 0.51 -6.76 -17.12
CA ALA A 31 0.91 -5.66 -16.24
C ALA A 31 -0.01 -4.44 -16.40
N GLN A 32 -0.36 -4.09 -17.66
CA GLN A 32 -1.27 -2.97 -17.94
C GLN A 32 -2.66 -3.21 -17.36
N VAL A 33 -3.23 -4.39 -17.53
CA VAL A 33 -4.56 -4.75 -16.97
C VAL A 33 -4.54 -4.66 -15.43
N LEU A 34 -3.46 -5.14 -14.79
CA LEU A 34 -3.30 -5.06 -13.34
C LEU A 34 -3.20 -3.61 -12.86
N VAL A 35 -2.32 -2.81 -13.46
CA VAL A 35 -2.13 -1.38 -13.10
C VAL A 35 -3.41 -0.61 -13.30
N SER A 36 -4.07 -0.74 -14.46
CA SER A 36 -5.35 -0.08 -14.72
C SER A 36 -6.41 -0.41 -13.68
N LYS A 37 -6.47 -1.66 -13.19
CA LYS A 37 -7.45 -2.05 -12.17
C LYS A 37 -7.08 -1.60 -10.77
N TYR A 38 -5.84 -1.80 -10.34
CA TYR A 38 -5.42 -1.66 -8.94
C TYR A 38 -4.76 -0.32 -8.63
N CYS A 39 -4.13 0.34 -9.62
CA CYS A 39 -3.55 1.67 -9.47
C CYS A 39 -4.49 2.77 -9.94
N ASP A 40 -5.13 2.58 -11.13
CA ASP A 40 -6.01 3.58 -11.76
C ASP A 40 -7.48 3.36 -11.39
N HIS A 41 -7.75 2.30 -10.61
CA HIS A 41 -9.08 1.94 -10.10
C HIS A 41 -10.14 1.67 -11.17
N GLN A 42 -9.73 1.29 -12.40
CA GLN A 42 -10.64 1.04 -13.51
C GLN A 42 -11.27 -0.35 -13.40
N PRO A 43 -12.61 -0.45 -13.33
CA PRO A 43 -13.30 -1.74 -13.45
C PRO A 43 -13.03 -2.40 -14.81
N LEU A 44 -13.07 -3.74 -14.88
CA LEU A 44 -12.76 -4.47 -16.10
C LEU A 44 -13.71 -4.11 -17.28
N TYR A 45 -14.99 -3.84 -17.00
CA TYR A 45 -15.92 -3.41 -18.05
C TYR A 45 -15.52 -2.06 -18.68
N ARG A 46 -14.92 -1.14 -17.87
CA ARG A 46 -14.43 0.14 -18.37
C ARG A 46 -13.14 -0.04 -19.18
N GLN A 47 -12.26 -0.96 -18.77
CA GLN A 47 -11.07 -1.29 -19.55
C GLN A 47 -11.48 -1.90 -20.92
N GLU A 48 -12.46 -2.83 -20.95
CA GLU A 48 -13.03 -3.40 -22.16
C GLU A 48 -13.50 -2.30 -23.14
N GLN A 49 -14.26 -1.31 -22.62
CA GLN A 49 -14.71 -0.18 -23.40
C GLN A 49 -13.57 0.71 -23.90
N ILE A 50 -12.56 1.00 -23.04
CA ILE A 50 -11.39 1.80 -23.42
C ILE A 50 -10.60 1.14 -24.54
N TYR A 51 -10.37 -0.17 -24.50
CA TYR A 51 -9.65 -0.88 -25.54
C TYR A 51 -10.42 -0.88 -26.85
N TRP A 52 -11.73 -1.04 -26.79
CA TRP A 52 -12.59 -0.95 -27.98
C TRP A 52 -12.58 0.45 -28.60
N ASP A 53 -12.87 1.47 -27.80
CA ASP A 53 -13.04 2.84 -28.31
C ASP A 53 -11.76 3.43 -28.87
N ARG A 54 -10.63 3.15 -28.22
CA ARG A 54 -9.34 3.77 -28.58
C ARG A 54 -8.50 2.95 -29.56
N HIS A 55 -8.62 1.64 -29.52
CA HIS A 55 -7.74 0.75 -30.27
C HIS A 55 -8.48 -0.20 -31.20
N GLN A 56 -9.81 -0.21 -31.17
CA GLN A 56 -10.66 -1.16 -31.89
C GLN A 56 -10.30 -2.61 -31.60
N VAL A 57 -9.83 -2.88 -30.38
CA VAL A 57 -9.45 -4.20 -29.89
C VAL A 57 -10.48 -4.67 -28.87
N TRP A 58 -11.14 -5.80 -29.19
CA TRP A 58 -12.09 -6.41 -28.27
C TRP A 58 -11.36 -7.30 -27.26
N LEU A 59 -11.28 -6.84 -26.01
CA LEU A 59 -10.73 -7.59 -24.86
C LEU A 59 -11.86 -7.89 -23.87
N PRO A 60 -12.54 -9.04 -23.96
CA PRO A 60 -13.64 -9.37 -23.08
C PRO A 60 -13.24 -9.31 -21.61
N ARG A 61 -14.07 -8.70 -20.75
CA ARG A 61 -13.84 -8.63 -19.30
C ARG A 61 -13.67 -10.00 -18.64
N GLN A 62 -14.26 -11.07 -19.21
CA GLN A 62 -14.06 -12.43 -18.74
C GLN A 62 -12.62 -12.90 -18.98
N SER A 63 -12.04 -12.57 -20.14
CA SER A 63 -10.64 -12.87 -20.45
C SER A 63 -9.69 -12.12 -19.56
N THR A 64 -9.92 -10.80 -19.38
CA THR A 64 -9.09 -9.99 -18.48
C THR A 64 -9.22 -10.42 -17.01
N ALA A 65 -10.39 -10.90 -16.56
CA ALA A 65 -10.57 -11.50 -15.24
C ALA A 65 -9.74 -12.79 -15.06
N ARG A 66 -9.73 -13.68 -16.07
CA ARG A 66 -8.88 -14.89 -16.08
C ARG A 66 -7.39 -14.54 -16.09
N TRP A 67 -6.99 -13.49 -16.79
CA TRP A 67 -5.60 -13.01 -16.80
C TRP A 67 -5.17 -12.46 -15.43
N ILE A 68 -6.06 -11.80 -14.71
CA ILE A 68 -5.80 -11.37 -13.32
C ILE A 68 -5.62 -12.59 -12.42
N GLN A 69 -6.44 -13.61 -12.57
CA GLN A 69 -6.28 -14.87 -11.84
C GLN A 69 -4.92 -15.50 -12.14
N LEU A 70 -4.59 -15.70 -13.42
CA LEU A 70 -3.31 -16.23 -13.85
C LEU A 70 -2.13 -15.44 -13.27
N ALA A 71 -2.16 -14.11 -13.40
CA ALA A 71 -1.11 -13.26 -12.86
C ALA A 71 -0.99 -13.40 -11.32
N SER A 72 -2.12 -13.47 -10.59
CA SER A 72 -2.09 -13.65 -9.13
C SER A 72 -1.47 -14.97 -8.71
N GLU A 73 -1.70 -16.05 -9.46
CA GLU A 73 -1.09 -17.37 -9.21
C GLU A 73 0.44 -17.31 -9.40
N TRP A 74 0.91 -16.69 -10.47
CA TRP A 74 2.35 -16.49 -10.71
C TRP A 74 3.01 -15.55 -9.72
N LEU A 75 2.31 -14.55 -9.21
CA LEU A 75 2.79 -13.60 -8.22
C LEU A 75 2.75 -14.14 -6.78
N LYS A 76 2.05 -15.24 -6.53
CA LYS A 76 1.88 -15.83 -5.19
C LYS A 76 3.21 -16.22 -4.50
N PRO A 77 4.25 -16.73 -5.16
CA PRO A 77 5.55 -16.96 -4.53
C PRO A 77 6.20 -15.69 -3.99
N ILE A 78 6.13 -14.56 -4.73
CA ILE A 78 6.63 -13.26 -4.30
C ILE A 78 5.85 -12.77 -3.07
N TYR A 79 4.53 -12.87 -3.12
CA TYR A 79 3.66 -12.53 -1.99
C TYR A 79 4.02 -13.32 -0.71
N ARG A 80 4.29 -14.62 -0.83
CA ARG A 80 4.72 -15.46 0.30
C ARG A 80 6.06 -15.02 0.86
N GLU A 81 7.01 -14.71 0.01
CA GLU A 81 8.33 -14.21 0.43
C GLU A 81 8.23 -12.87 1.14
N ILE A 82 7.39 -11.92 0.64
CA ILE A 82 7.08 -10.66 1.34
C ILE A 82 6.53 -10.95 2.75
N LYS A 83 5.56 -11.88 2.86
CA LYS A 83 4.99 -12.28 4.16
C LYS A 83 6.05 -12.82 5.10
N GLU A 84 6.89 -13.74 4.65
CA GLU A 84 7.96 -14.31 5.48
C GLU A 84 8.96 -13.25 5.95
N GLN A 85 9.40 -12.37 5.06
CA GLN A 85 10.35 -11.31 5.41
C GLN A 85 9.75 -10.32 6.40
N MET A 86 8.48 -9.91 6.20
CA MET A 86 7.77 -9.00 7.09
C MET A 86 7.62 -9.59 8.49
N MET A 87 7.26 -10.86 8.60
CA MET A 87 7.02 -11.52 9.90
C MET A 87 8.29 -11.86 10.69
N ARG A 88 9.48 -11.65 10.11
CA ARG A 88 10.75 -11.66 10.84
C ARG A 88 11.05 -10.32 11.54
N SER A 89 10.22 -9.32 11.34
CA SER A 89 10.37 -8.00 11.95
C SER A 89 9.99 -8.01 13.43
N SER A 90 10.59 -7.10 14.20
CA SER A 90 10.20 -6.79 15.58
C SER A 90 8.99 -5.86 15.70
N TYR A 91 8.56 -5.23 14.59
CA TYR A 91 7.51 -4.23 14.59
C TYR A 91 6.74 -4.21 13.27
N ILE A 92 5.42 -4.24 13.37
CA ILE A 92 4.48 -4.08 12.25
C ILE A 92 3.31 -3.19 12.64
N GLN A 93 2.76 -2.46 11.67
CA GLN A 93 1.46 -1.80 11.78
C GLN A 93 0.40 -2.68 11.16
N VAL A 94 -0.78 -2.78 11.77
CA VAL A 94 -1.89 -3.60 11.26
C VAL A 94 -3.17 -2.80 11.32
N ASP A 95 -3.97 -2.92 10.26
CA ASP A 95 -5.30 -2.31 10.15
C ASP A 95 -6.16 -3.14 9.18
N GLU A 96 -7.47 -2.92 9.12
CA GLU A 96 -8.36 -3.61 8.19
C GLU A 96 -9.41 -2.68 7.57
N THR A 97 -9.85 -3.02 6.36
CA THR A 97 -10.90 -2.28 5.65
C THR A 97 -11.99 -3.20 5.13
N PRO A 98 -13.28 -2.84 5.33
CA PRO A 98 -14.37 -3.63 4.82
C PRO A 98 -14.53 -3.48 3.31
N ILE A 99 -14.71 -4.61 2.61
CA ILE A 99 -15.04 -4.65 1.19
C ILE A 99 -16.16 -5.67 0.98
N ARG A 100 -17.15 -5.29 0.17
CA ARG A 100 -18.21 -6.19 -0.23
C ARG A 100 -17.74 -7.18 -1.29
N TYR A 101 -18.32 -8.38 -1.30
CA TYR A 101 -18.10 -9.38 -2.35
C TYR A 101 -19.41 -10.08 -2.69
N LEU A 102 -19.52 -10.59 -3.91
CA LEU A 102 -20.64 -11.42 -4.31
C LEU A 102 -20.51 -12.81 -3.67
N ASP A 103 -21.58 -13.23 -3.03
CA ASP A 103 -21.71 -14.55 -2.44
C ASP A 103 -22.74 -15.34 -3.27
N PRO A 104 -22.28 -16.29 -4.10
CA PRO A 104 -23.17 -17.03 -4.99
C PRO A 104 -24.31 -17.72 -4.22
N GLY A 105 -25.53 -17.57 -4.72
CA GLY A 105 -26.73 -18.13 -4.12
C GLY A 105 -27.51 -17.22 -3.19
N ASN A 106 -26.91 -16.11 -2.68
CA ASN A 106 -27.57 -15.22 -1.73
C ASN A 106 -28.29 -14.01 -2.35
N GLY A 107 -28.12 -13.74 -3.65
CA GLY A 107 -28.71 -12.58 -4.33
C GLY A 107 -28.26 -11.22 -3.79
N LYS A 108 -27.37 -11.19 -2.78
CA LYS A 108 -26.85 -10.01 -2.09
C LYS A 108 -25.34 -10.09 -1.95
N THR A 109 -24.71 -8.93 -1.79
CA THR A 109 -23.28 -8.90 -1.43
C THR A 109 -23.08 -9.13 0.05
N SER A 110 -22.14 -10.00 0.40
CA SER A 110 -21.64 -10.20 1.75
C SER A 110 -20.47 -9.26 2.05
N GLN A 111 -20.18 -9.05 3.34
CA GLN A 111 -19.07 -8.19 3.76
C GLN A 111 -17.86 -9.04 4.16
N GLY A 112 -16.74 -8.78 3.52
CA GLY A 112 -15.44 -9.28 3.91
C GLY A 112 -14.49 -8.15 4.27
N TYR A 113 -13.24 -8.49 4.58
CA TYR A 113 -12.23 -7.55 5.07
C TYR A 113 -10.87 -7.82 4.44
N LEU A 114 -10.23 -6.76 3.95
CA LEU A 114 -8.81 -6.76 3.68
C LEU A 114 -8.09 -6.34 4.96
N TRP A 115 -7.31 -7.23 5.52
CA TRP A 115 -6.38 -6.99 6.60
C TRP A 115 -5.03 -6.61 6.00
N VAL A 116 -4.40 -5.62 6.57
CA VAL A 116 -3.15 -5.08 6.04
C VAL A 116 -2.13 -5.03 7.15
N ALA A 117 -0.98 -5.62 6.90
CA ALA A 117 0.21 -5.47 7.73
C ALA A 117 1.23 -4.63 6.95
N HIS A 118 1.85 -3.68 7.62
CA HIS A 118 2.87 -2.82 7.05
C HIS A 118 4.06 -2.72 8.00
N ARG A 119 5.25 -2.99 7.51
CA ARG A 119 6.48 -2.63 8.19
C ARG A 119 6.94 -1.27 7.69
N PRO A 120 6.94 -0.21 8.53
CA PRO A 120 7.34 1.14 8.12
C PRO A 120 8.71 1.17 7.42
N GLY A 121 8.74 1.76 6.22
CA GLY A 121 9.96 1.82 5.38
C GLY A 121 10.28 0.55 4.59
N GLU A 122 9.42 -0.45 4.65
CA GLU A 122 9.55 -1.71 3.90
C GLU A 122 8.26 -2.07 3.17
N ASP A 123 7.93 -3.37 3.10
CA ASP A 123 6.84 -3.89 2.31
C ASP A 123 5.47 -3.75 3.01
N VAL A 124 4.41 -3.94 2.22
CA VAL A 124 3.01 -4.00 2.66
C VAL A 124 2.43 -5.36 2.30
N LEU A 125 1.70 -5.96 3.22
CA LEU A 125 1.02 -7.23 3.04
C LEU A 125 -0.48 -7.05 3.22
N PHE A 126 -1.26 -7.48 2.23
CA PHE A 126 -2.71 -7.58 2.31
C PHE A 126 -3.12 -9.04 2.44
N GLU A 127 -4.11 -9.31 3.29
CA GLU A 127 -4.76 -10.61 3.39
C GLU A 127 -6.28 -10.45 3.33
N TRP A 128 -6.95 -11.41 2.74
CA TRP A 128 -8.40 -11.37 2.62
C TRP A 128 -9.08 -12.38 3.53
N TYR A 129 -10.10 -11.93 4.27
CA TYR A 129 -10.97 -12.77 5.07
C TYR A 129 -12.42 -12.36 4.95
N THR A 130 -13.33 -13.33 5.04
CA THR A 130 -14.78 -13.09 5.01
C THR A 130 -15.34 -12.64 6.36
N THR A 131 -14.52 -12.58 7.42
CA THR A 131 -14.89 -12.15 8.77
C THR A 131 -13.88 -11.14 9.33
N ARG A 132 -14.28 -10.44 10.41
CA ARG A 132 -13.42 -9.50 11.18
C ARG A 132 -13.03 -10.06 12.56
N GLU A 133 -13.01 -11.37 12.71
CA GLU A 133 -12.73 -12.00 13.98
C GLU A 133 -11.24 -12.02 14.33
N ALA A 134 -10.91 -12.13 15.63
CA ALA A 134 -9.53 -12.21 16.11
C ALA A 134 -8.75 -13.38 15.48
N LYS A 135 -9.43 -14.49 15.16
CA LYS A 135 -8.80 -15.64 14.43
C LYS A 135 -8.20 -15.28 13.06
N CYS A 136 -8.60 -14.14 12.46
CA CYS A 136 -7.96 -13.66 11.23
C CYS A 136 -6.52 -13.21 11.50
N LEU A 137 -6.27 -12.64 12.69
CA LEU A 137 -4.92 -12.26 13.12
C LEU A 137 -4.01 -13.47 13.31
N ASP A 138 -4.54 -14.60 13.80
CA ASP A 138 -3.76 -15.85 13.97
C ASP A 138 -3.27 -16.40 12.62
N LYS A 139 -4.01 -16.13 11.53
CA LYS A 139 -3.64 -16.52 10.17
C LYS A 139 -2.68 -15.50 9.52
N LEU A 140 -2.90 -14.21 9.79
CA LEU A 140 -2.07 -13.14 9.28
C LEU A 140 -0.68 -13.17 9.93
N ILE A 141 -0.64 -13.29 11.26
CA ILE A 141 0.55 -13.18 12.10
C ILE A 141 0.92 -14.58 12.62
N PRO A 142 2.01 -15.17 12.14
CA PRO A 142 2.41 -16.53 12.53
C PRO A 142 2.79 -16.62 14.02
N SER A 143 2.72 -17.83 14.54
CA SER A 143 2.95 -18.10 15.98
C SER A 143 4.34 -17.68 16.46
N ASN A 144 5.36 -17.73 15.62
CA ASN A 144 6.72 -17.32 15.95
C ASN A 144 6.97 -15.80 15.94
N PHE A 145 5.98 -14.98 15.58
CA PHE A 145 6.10 -13.53 15.70
C PHE A 145 5.98 -13.11 17.17
N ASN A 146 6.98 -12.42 17.70
CA ASN A 146 7.06 -11.96 19.09
C ASN A 146 7.30 -10.44 19.23
N GLY A 147 7.01 -9.69 18.18
CA GLY A 147 7.25 -8.25 18.12
C GLY A 147 6.08 -7.39 18.61
N THR A 148 6.16 -6.12 18.25
CA THR A 148 5.13 -5.12 18.53
C THR A 148 4.18 -4.97 17.35
N ILE A 149 2.88 -4.95 17.64
CA ILE A 149 1.81 -4.68 16.67
C ILE A 149 1.22 -3.33 17.01
N GLN A 150 1.35 -2.36 16.10
CA GLN A 150 0.67 -1.08 16.23
C GLN A 150 -0.67 -1.11 15.48
N CYS A 151 -1.74 -0.79 16.20
CA CYS A 151 -3.11 -0.89 15.70
C CYS A 151 -4.00 0.19 16.32
N ASP A 152 -5.25 0.23 15.89
CA ASP A 152 -6.30 1.00 16.56
C ASP A 152 -6.75 0.30 17.86
N GLY A 153 -7.75 0.87 18.53
CA GLY A 153 -8.34 0.30 19.76
C GLY A 153 -9.41 -0.77 19.52
N TYR A 154 -9.41 -1.45 18.38
CA TYR A 154 -10.37 -2.51 18.10
C TYR A 154 -10.12 -3.75 18.98
N THR A 155 -11.17 -4.24 19.63
CA THR A 155 -11.08 -5.30 20.66
C THR A 155 -10.54 -6.66 20.15
N ALA A 156 -10.50 -6.89 18.85
CA ALA A 156 -9.92 -8.11 18.28
C ALA A 156 -8.43 -8.20 18.57
N TYR A 157 -7.71 -7.08 18.55
CA TYR A 157 -6.28 -7.03 18.86
C TYR A 157 -6.00 -7.40 20.33
N ASP A 158 -6.82 -6.88 21.27
CA ASP A 158 -6.70 -7.25 22.69
C ASP A 158 -6.95 -8.73 22.91
N ARG A 159 -7.96 -9.31 22.24
CA ARG A 159 -8.27 -10.74 22.32
C ARG A 159 -7.12 -11.57 21.76
N PHE A 160 -6.59 -11.19 20.62
CA PHE A 160 -5.44 -11.83 19.99
C PHE A 160 -4.21 -11.78 20.92
N ALA A 161 -3.85 -10.62 21.46
CA ALA A 161 -2.70 -10.48 22.34
C ALA A 161 -2.85 -11.30 23.64
N LYS A 162 -4.06 -11.35 24.22
CA LYS A 162 -4.35 -12.20 25.38
C LYS A 162 -4.21 -13.68 25.05
N HIS A 163 -4.74 -14.13 23.92
CA HIS A 163 -4.62 -15.52 23.48
C HIS A 163 -3.14 -15.91 23.29
N ARG A 164 -2.38 -15.08 22.60
CA ARG A 164 -0.94 -15.27 22.39
C ARG A 164 -0.14 -15.31 23.69
N ALA A 165 -0.50 -14.50 24.71
CA ALA A 165 0.14 -14.51 26.01
C ALA A 165 -0.12 -15.82 26.77
N ILE A 166 -1.32 -16.40 26.65
CA ILE A 166 -1.67 -17.70 27.23
C ILE A 166 -0.83 -18.83 26.59
N GLU A 167 -0.60 -18.74 25.28
CA GLU A 167 0.22 -19.70 24.52
C GLU A 167 1.74 -19.53 24.76
N GLY A 168 2.15 -18.61 25.62
CA GLY A 168 3.57 -18.33 25.89
C GLY A 168 4.29 -17.56 24.78
N GLN A 169 3.54 -16.92 23.88
CA GLN A 169 4.06 -16.16 22.73
C GLN A 169 3.54 -14.71 22.77
N PRO A 170 3.85 -13.93 23.81
CA PRO A 170 3.29 -12.61 23.98
C PRO A 170 3.68 -11.67 22.85
N VAL A 171 2.72 -10.82 22.43
CA VAL A 171 2.95 -9.70 21.54
C VAL A 171 2.65 -8.40 22.27
N LEU A 172 3.41 -7.35 21.96
CA LEU A 172 3.17 -6.02 22.52
C LEU A 172 2.23 -5.25 21.60
N LEU A 173 1.18 -4.65 22.16
CA LEU A 173 0.30 -3.76 21.41
C LEU A 173 0.75 -2.31 21.58
N ALA A 174 0.96 -1.59 20.48
CA ALA A 174 1.16 -0.15 20.45
C ALA A 174 -0.10 0.52 19.89
N GLY A 175 -0.51 1.62 20.52
CA GLY A 175 -1.69 2.37 20.13
C GLY A 175 -1.39 3.45 19.08
N CYS A 176 -2.47 4.06 18.58
CA CYS A 176 -2.43 5.10 17.56
C CYS A 176 -2.89 6.44 18.14
N TRP A 177 -2.00 7.43 18.19
CA TRP A 177 -2.34 8.79 18.62
C TRP A 177 -3.27 9.52 17.63
N ALA A 178 -3.30 9.14 16.35
CA ALA A 178 -4.24 9.72 15.38
C ALA A 178 -5.69 9.36 15.74
N HIS A 179 -5.95 8.12 16.18
CA HIS A 179 -7.28 7.70 16.64
C HIS A 179 -7.70 8.41 17.92
N ALA A 180 -6.79 8.54 18.91
CA ALA A 180 -7.06 9.33 20.11
C ALA A 180 -7.37 10.79 19.75
N ARG A 181 -6.58 11.40 18.86
CA ARG A 181 -6.77 12.77 18.37
C ARG A 181 -8.13 12.98 17.70
N ARG A 182 -8.57 12.02 16.87
CA ARG A 182 -9.86 12.10 16.16
C ARG A 182 -11.02 12.26 17.15
N GLY A 183 -11.05 11.50 18.25
CA GLY A 183 -12.09 11.63 19.27
C GLY A 183 -12.19 13.04 19.88
N PHE A 184 -11.05 13.71 20.10
CA PHE A 184 -11.04 15.10 20.58
C PHE A 184 -11.41 16.09 19.49
N TYR A 185 -11.07 15.83 18.24
CA TYR A 185 -11.49 16.65 17.11
C TYR A 185 -13.03 16.65 16.97
N ASP A 186 -13.64 15.47 17.05
CA ASP A 186 -15.10 15.31 17.00
C ASP A 186 -15.82 15.94 18.23
N ALA A 187 -15.07 16.24 19.28
CA ALA A 187 -15.59 16.90 20.49
C ALA A 187 -15.49 18.44 20.44
N LEU A 188 -14.89 19.04 19.44
CA LEU A 188 -14.69 20.49 19.34
C LEU A 188 -16.01 21.27 19.42
N ASP A 189 -17.07 20.80 18.78
CA ASP A 189 -18.36 21.49 18.75
C ASP A 189 -19.06 21.50 20.12
N HIS A 190 -18.72 20.55 21.01
CA HIS A 190 -19.39 20.40 22.30
C HIS A 190 -18.53 20.85 23.50
N ALA A 191 -17.21 20.80 23.37
CA ALA A 191 -16.27 21.18 24.42
C ALA A 191 -15.04 21.88 23.81
N PRO A 192 -15.19 23.06 23.15
CA PRO A 192 -14.17 23.65 22.30
C PRO A 192 -12.87 23.96 23.03
N LYS A 193 -12.94 24.48 24.27
CA LYS A 193 -11.75 24.87 25.05
C LYS A 193 -10.92 23.65 25.45
N GLU A 194 -11.58 22.65 26.01
CA GLU A 194 -10.94 21.43 26.51
C GLU A 194 -10.41 20.57 25.37
N ALA A 195 -11.22 20.39 24.32
CA ALA A 195 -10.80 19.64 23.13
C ALA A 195 -9.62 20.32 22.41
N ALA A 196 -9.68 21.63 22.19
CA ALA A 196 -8.58 22.40 21.60
C ALA A 196 -7.29 22.31 22.42
N TRP A 197 -7.40 22.30 23.76
CA TRP A 197 -6.25 22.12 24.63
C TRP A 197 -5.57 20.75 24.40
N VAL A 198 -6.35 19.65 24.40
CA VAL A 198 -5.80 18.31 24.14
C VAL A 198 -5.20 18.23 22.75
N LEU A 199 -5.91 18.72 21.72
CA LEU A 199 -5.43 18.75 20.34
C LEU A 199 -4.11 19.49 20.19
N LYS A 200 -3.94 20.62 20.89
CA LYS A 200 -2.70 21.36 20.94
C LYS A 200 -1.56 20.54 21.56
N GLN A 201 -1.82 19.84 22.68
CA GLN A 201 -0.80 19.00 23.31
C GLN A 201 -0.39 17.83 22.39
N ILE A 202 -1.37 17.16 21.76
CA ILE A 202 -1.08 16.09 20.78
C ILE A 202 -0.33 16.69 19.58
N GLY A 203 -0.68 17.88 19.11
CA GLY A 203 0.04 18.60 18.06
C GLY A 203 1.54 18.75 18.35
N HIS A 204 1.90 19.09 19.57
CA HIS A 204 3.32 19.18 19.98
C HIS A 204 4.04 17.82 19.89
N LEU A 205 3.35 16.69 20.20
CA LEU A 205 3.95 15.37 20.01
C LEU A 205 4.26 15.11 18.54
N TYR A 206 3.34 15.46 17.64
CA TYR A 206 3.54 15.33 16.19
C TYR A 206 4.65 16.25 15.66
N ASP A 207 4.78 17.45 16.22
CA ASP A 207 5.86 18.38 15.82
C ASP A 207 7.24 17.81 16.19
N ILE A 208 7.36 17.18 17.36
CA ILE A 208 8.60 16.51 17.79
C ILE A 208 8.93 15.36 16.80
N GLU A 209 7.97 14.49 16.49
CA GLU A 209 8.18 13.37 15.57
C GLU A 209 8.49 13.85 14.15
N ARG A 210 7.87 14.93 13.68
CA ARG A 210 8.17 15.57 12.40
C ARG A 210 9.61 16.05 12.34
N ASN A 211 10.08 16.71 13.39
CA ASN A 211 11.46 17.17 13.49
C ASN A 211 12.46 16.01 13.51
N LEU A 212 12.14 14.91 14.20
CA LEU A 212 12.97 13.73 14.24
C LEU A 212 13.06 13.05 12.85
N ARG A 213 11.96 12.96 12.12
CA ARG A 213 11.95 12.46 10.74
C ARG A 213 12.75 13.36 9.80
N HIS A 214 12.58 14.67 9.90
CA HIS A 214 13.34 15.65 9.09
C HIS A 214 14.86 15.54 9.29
N LYS A 215 15.27 15.32 10.54
CA LYS A 215 16.68 15.09 10.91
C LYS A 215 17.17 13.68 10.59
N ARG A 216 16.33 12.80 10.09
CA ARG A 216 16.62 11.36 9.91
C ARG A 216 17.22 10.75 11.19
N ALA A 217 16.65 11.13 12.35
CA ALA A 217 17.13 10.74 13.66
C ALA A 217 17.13 9.20 13.80
N GLY A 218 18.27 8.65 14.20
CA GLY A 218 18.39 7.24 14.56
C GLY A 218 17.76 6.94 15.93
N PRO A 219 17.72 5.65 16.33
CA PRO A 219 17.01 5.20 17.53
C PRO A 219 17.43 5.93 18.82
N VAL A 220 18.72 6.11 19.05
CA VAL A 220 19.26 6.77 20.23
C VAL A 220 18.77 8.22 20.35
N LEU A 221 18.78 8.96 19.23
CA LEU A 221 18.33 10.36 19.23
C LEU A 221 16.80 10.45 19.39
N ARG A 222 16.05 9.52 18.81
CA ARG A 222 14.59 9.43 19.01
C ARG A 222 14.27 9.21 20.48
N ASP A 223 14.93 8.25 21.13
CA ASP A 223 14.74 7.96 22.56
C ASP A 223 15.03 9.19 23.44
N ALA A 224 16.15 9.86 23.23
CA ALA A 224 16.53 11.05 23.97
C ALA A 224 15.49 12.18 23.84
N TYR A 225 15.01 12.49 22.62
CA TYR A 225 13.98 13.50 22.39
C TYR A 225 12.62 13.09 22.96
N ARG A 226 12.22 11.85 22.81
CA ARG A 226 10.96 11.34 23.36
C ARG A 226 10.95 11.38 24.87
N THR A 227 12.05 10.98 25.50
CA THR A 227 12.18 11.05 26.96
C THR A 227 12.20 12.48 27.48
N SER A 228 12.95 13.38 26.86
CA SER A 228 13.09 14.76 27.33
C SER A 228 11.90 15.66 26.98
N GLN A 229 11.23 15.47 25.84
CA GLN A 229 10.21 16.38 25.34
C GLN A 229 8.81 15.75 25.29
N SER A 230 8.67 14.53 24.72
CA SER A 230 7.35 13.91 24.54
C SER A 230 6.77 13.37 25.83
N LEU A 231 7.58 12.73 26.67
CA LEU A 231 7.12 12.15 27.94
C LEU A 231 6.51 13.18 28.89
N PRO A 232 7.07 14.39 29.11
CA PRO A 232 6.42 15.42 29.92
C PRO A 232 5.06 15.86 29.38
N ILE A 233 4.91 15.93 28.04
CA ILE A 233 3.63 16.27 27.41
C ILE A 233 2.62 15.14 27.65
N CYS A 234 2.99 13.89 27.41
CA CYS A 234 2.12 12.74 27.68
C CYS A 234 1.68 12.69 29.14
N ARG A 235 2.59 12.87 30.10
CA ARG A 235 2.27 12.92 31.53
C ARG A 235 1.27 14.05 31.87
N ARG A 236 1.39 15.20 31.20
CA ARG A 236 0.45 16.32 31.35
C ARG A 236 -0.93 15.97 30.82
N ILE A 237 -1.00 15.42 29.61
CA ILE A 237 -2.27 14.96 29.02
C ILE A 237 -2.94 13.93 29.95
N HIS A 238 -2.22 12.90 30.34
CA HIS A 238 -2.73 11.83 31.21
C HIS A 238 -3.35 12.35 32.49
N ARG A 239 -2.61 13.22 33.20
CA ARG A 239 -3.06 13.83 34.47
C ARG A 239 -4.37 14.62 34.29
N VAL A 240 -4.48 15.37 33.20
CA VAL A 240 -5.68 16.18 32.92
C VAL A 240 -6.85 15.26 32.56
N LEU A 241 -6.65 14.27 31.69
CA LEU A 241 -7.70 13.32 31.32
C LEU A 241 -8.16 12.48 32.51
N GLN A 242 -7.25 12.00 33.36
CA GLN A 242 -7.60 11.32 34.61
C GLN A 242 -8.43 12.19 35.53
N ARG A 243 -8.04 13.45 35.72
CA ARG A 243 -8.83 14.38 36.53
C ARG A 243 -10.24 14.54 35.97
N TRP A 244 -10.40 14.76 34.66
CA TRP A 244 -11.72 14.91 34.04
C TRP A 244 -12.56 13.62 34.16
N TYR A 245 -11.95 12.47 34.04
CA TYR A 245 -12.61 11.18 34.19
C TYR A 245 -13.11 10.95 35.63
N LEU A 246 -12.24 11.17 36.64
CA LEU A 246 -12.57 10.97 38.07
C LEU A 246 -13.59 11.99 38.57
N THR A 247 -13.52 13.23 38.15
CA THR A 247 -14.51 14.28 38.53
C THR A 247 -15.79 14.22 37.71
N ARG A 248 -15.93 13.25 36.78
CA ARG A 248 -17.06 13.15 35.87
C ARG A 248 -17.38 14.47 35.17
N ARG A 249 -16.35 15.25 34.80
CA ARG A 249 -16.53 16.55 34.17
C ARG A 249 -17.38 16.51 32.90
N PHE A 250 -17.33 15.38 32.17
CA PHE A 250 -18.09 15.13 30.96
C PHE A 250 -18.96 13.90 31.13
N LEU A 251 -20.16 13.93 30.58
CA LEU A 251 -21.05 12.77 30.56
C LEU A 251 -20.38 11.61 29.77
N PRO A 252 -20.40 10.38 30.24
CA PRO A 252 -19.72 9.24 29.58
C PRO A 252 -20.15 8.99 28.15
N ARG A 253 -21.39 9.32 27.78
CA ARG A 253 -21.94 9.16 26.43
C ARG A 253 -21.69 10.36 25.51
N SER A 254 -21.22 11.51 26.01
CA SER A 254 -20.87 12.67 25.20
C SER A 254 -19.65 12.37 24.35
N THR A 255 -19.46 13.11 23.24
CA THR A 255 -18.27 13.00 22.38
C THR A 255 -16.98 13.16 23.18
N MET A 256 -16.91 14.18 24.04
CA MET A 256 -15.74 14.41 24.90
C MET A 256 -15.53 13.31 25.94
N GLY A 257 -16.62 12.83 26.58
CA GLY A 257 -16.55 11.72 27.54
C GLY A 257 -16.03 10.42 26.89
N LYS A 258 -16.48 10.12 25.68
CA LYS A 258 -16.00 8.97 24.89
C LYS A 258 -14.52 9.13 24.53
N ALA A 259 -14.08 10.31 24.07
CA ALA A 259 -12.69 10.58 23.72
C ALA A 259 -11.75 10.40 24.94
N VAL A 260 -12.15 10.93 26.11
CA VAL A 260 -11.41 10.77 27.38
C VAL A 260 -11.32 9.30 27.76
N SER A 261 -12.44 8.59 27.78
CA SER A 261 -12.51 7.17 28.18
C SER A 261 -11.69 6.29 27.23
N TYR A 262 -11.80 6.49 25.91
CA TYR A 262 -11.01 5.78 24.91
C TYR A 262 -9.51 5.99 25.14
N THR A 263 -9.09 7.26 25.26
CA THR A 263 -7.67 7.58 25.39
C THR A 263 -7.08 7.01 26.68
N LEU A 264 -7.81 7.04 27.78
CA LEU A 264 -7.37 6.45 29.05
C LEU A 264 -7.32 4.91 28.98
N ALA A 265 -8.31 4.28 28.33
CA ALA A 265 -8.31 2.83 28.13
C ALA A 265 -7.11 2.36 27.29
N GLN A 266 -6.74 3.13 26.27
CA GLN A 266 -5.60 2.84 25.38
C GLN A 266 -4.26 3.40 25.92
N TRP A 267 -4.22 4.00 27.12
CA TRP A 267 -3.06 4.78 27.57
C TRP A 267 -1.75 3.99 27.55
N ARG A 268 -1.77 2.74 28.04
CA ARG A 268 -0.57 1.87 28.06
C ARG A 268 -0.05 1.60 26.66
N ALA A 269 -0.94 1.36 25.72
CA ALA A 269 -0.59 1.13 24.32
C ALA A 269 -0.07 2.43 23.66
N LEU A 270 -0.68 3.58 23.98
CA LEU A 270 -0.24 4.90 23.46
C LEU A 270 1.15 5.31 23.96
N GLU A 271 1.61 4.82 25.13
CA GLU A 271 2.96 5.11 25.66
C GLU A 271 4.06 4.24 25.05
N VAL A 272 3.73 3.15 24.34
CA VAL A 272 4.74 2.20 23.84
C VAL A 272 5.74 2.89 22.92
N TYR A 273 5.29 3.81 22.04
CA TYR A 273 6.18 4.54 21.14
C TYR A 273 7.24 5.37 21.86
N LEU A 274 7.00 5.78 23.12
CA LEU A 274 7.96 6.53 23.92
C LEU A 274 9.17 5.67 24.34
N LYS A 275 8.96 4.37 24.47
CA LYS A 275 9.96 3.39 24.99
C LYS A 275 10.68 2.66 23.86
N GLU A 276 10.02 2.55 22.71
CA GLU A 276 10.47 1.79 21.55
C GLU A 276 10.78 2.76 20.39
N PRO A 277 12.05 3.13 20.17
CA PRO A 277 12.42 4.17 19.20
C PRO A 277 12.00 3.89 17.76
N GLU A 278 11.84 2.62 17.38
CA GLU A 278 11.45 2.21 16.03
C GLU A 278 9.95 2.39 15.77
N ILE A 279 9.12 2.43 16.83
CA ILE A 279 7.68 2.54 16.72
C ILE A 279 7.28 3.98 16.38
N GLU A 280 6.40 4.14 15.39
CA GLU A 280 5.83 5.42 15.02
C GLU A 280 4.77 5.88 16.04
N ILE A 281 4.46 7.17 16.06
CA ILE A 281 3.44 7.74 16.96
C ILE A 281 2.02 7.28 16.59
N ASP A 282 1.80 6.88 15.35
CA ASP A 282 0.51 6.44 14.82
C ASP A 282 0.67 5.35 13.77
N ASN A 283 -0.45 4.75 13.35
CA ASN A 283 -0.51 3.76 12.27
C ASN A 283 -0.90 4.35 10.91
N ASN A 284 -0.72 5.66 10.69
CA ASN A 284 -1.10 6.33 9.45
C ASN A 284 -0.42 5.73 8.21
N LEU A 285 0.73 5.09 8.35
CA LEU A 285 1.42 4.46 7.21
C LEU A 285 0.61 3.28 6.66
N VAL A 286 0.08 2.41 7.51
CA VAL A 286 -0.78 1.31 7.06
C VAL A 286 -2.14 1.84 6.56
N GLU A 287 -2.69 2.89 7.18
CA GLU A 287 -3.92 3.54 6.67
C GLU A 287 -3.71 4.12 5.27
N ASN A 288 -2.55 4.72 4.99
CA ASN A 288 -2.20 5.21 3.66
C ASN A 288 -2.06 4.07 2.65
N ALA A 289 -1.50 2.93 3.04
CA ALA A 289 -1.43 1.75 2.20
C ALA A 289 -2.83 1.17 1.86
N ILE A 290 -3.79 1.31 2.77
CA ILE A 290 -5.19 0.91 2.55
C ILE A 290 -5.93 1.87 1.59
N ARG A 291 -5.55 3.14 1.53
CA ARG A 291 -6.28 4.19 0.79
C ARG A 291 -6.60 3.85 -0.67
N PRO A 292 -5.71 3.21 -1.47
CA PRO A 292 -6.03 2.80 -2.83
C PRO A 292 -7.22 1.84 -2.92
N THR A 293 -7.37 0.93 -1.95
CA THR A 293 -8.52 0.02 -1.90
C THR A 293 -9.81 0.78 -1.57
N ALA A 294 -9.74 1.80 -0.69
CA ALA A 294 -10.87 2.65 -0.32
C ALA A 294 -11.33 3.52 -1.50
N LEU A 295 -10.42 3.98 -2.35
CA LEU A 295 -10.74 4.69 -3.59
C LEU A 295 -11.28 3.72 -4.64
N GLY A 296 -10.63 2.59 -4.82
CA GLY A 296 -11.00 1.56 -5.79
C GLY A 296 -12.43 1.06 -5.60
N LYS A 297 -12.83 0.75 -4.35
CA LYS A 297 -14.19 0.25 -4.08
C LYS A 297 -15.31 1.23 -4.42
N LYS A 298 -15.01 2.53 -4.56
CA LYS A 298 -15.99 3.53 -5.07
C LYS A 298 -16.23 3.38 -6.58
N ASN A 299 -15.29 2.77 -7.31
CA ASN A 299 -15.41 2.56 -8.76
C ASN A 299 -15.93 1.16 -9.11
N TRP A 300 -15.40 0.11 -8.46
CA TRP A 300 -15.76 -1.28 -8.78
C TRP A 300 -16.75 -1.90 -7.78
N LEU A 301 -17.13 -1.20 -6.69
CA LEU A 301 -18.17 -1.46 -5.69
C LEU A 301 -17.97 -2.71 -4.83
N PHE A 302 -17.68 -3.86 -5.41
CA PHE A 302 -17.51 -5.15 -4.74
C PHE A 302 -16.56 -6.08 -5.51
N PHE A 303 -16.05 -7.10 -4.85
CA PHE A 303 -15.33 -8.20 -5.50
C PHE A 303 -16.33 -9.19 -6.11
N GLY A 304 -15.97 -9.80 -7.25
CA GLY A 304 -16.84 -10.71 -7.99
C GLY A 304 -17.16 -12.03 -7.27
N ASP A 305 -16.27 -12.44 -6.35
CA ASP A 305 -16.40 -13.63 -5.50
C ASP A 305 -15.44 -13.51 -4.31
N ALA A 306 -15.47 -14.48 -3.38
CA ALA A 306 -14.54 -14.51 -2.24
C ALA A 306 -13.08 -14.70 -2.69
N ASP A 307 -12.83 -15.51 -3.73
CA ASP A 307 -11.49 -15.76 -4.25
C ASP A 307 -10.90 -14.52 -4.94
N ALA A 308 -11.76 -13.65 -5.53
CA ALA A 308 -11.32 -12.36 -6.05
C ALA A 308 -10.75 -11.46 -4.96
N GLY A 309 -11.22 -11.60 -3.72
CA GLY A 309 -10.64 -10.94 -2.55
C GLY A 309 -9.20 -11.37 -2.32
N GLN A 310 -8.93 -12.68 -2.33
CA GLN A 310 -7.58 -13.21 -2.14
C GLN A 310 -6.64 -12.85 -3.31
N ARG A 311 -7.12 -12.92 -4.55
CA ARG A 311 -6.36 -12.47 -5.73
C ARG A 311 -5.99 -10.98 -5.61
N SER A 312 -6.95 -10.17 -5.17
CA SER A 312 -6.73 -8.73 -4.97
C SER A 312 -5.73 -8.46 -3.84
N ALA A 313 -5.77 -9.22 -2.74
CA ALA A 313 -4.82 -9.10 -1.65
C ALA A 313 -3.37 -9.35 -2.12
N ILE A 314 -3.13 -10.39 -2.92
CA ILE A 314 -1.82 -10.69 -3.51
C ILE A 314 -1.33 -9.51 -4.36
N ILE A 315 -2.17 -9.00 -5.25
CA ILE A 315 -1.80 -7.96 -6.21
C ILE A 315 -1.57 -6.62 -5.49
N TYR A 316 -2.46 -6.22 -4.54
CA TYR A 316 -2.26 -5.02 -3.73
C TYR A 316 -0.98 -5.08 -2.90
N SER A 317 -0.65 -6.24 -2.31
CA SER A 317 0.61 -6.42 -1.56
C SER A 317 1.82 -6.05 -2.41
N ILE A 318 1.87 -6.52 -3.64
CA ILE A 318 2.99 -6.27 -4.55
C ILE A 318 3.00 -4.81 -5.01
N ILE A 319 1.87 -4.27 -5.42
CA ILE A 319 1.77 -2.89 -5.92
C ILE A 319 2.11 -1.88 -4.83
N GLU A 320 1.56 -2.05 -3.62
CA GLU A 320 1.84 -1.12 -2.53
C GLU A 320 3.28 -1.27 -2.01
N SER A 321 3.83 -2.49 -2.02
CA SER A 321 5.27 -2.67 -1.75
C SER A 321 6.14 -1.98 -2.81
N CYS A 322 5.78 -2.02 -4.09
CA CYS A 322 6.47 -1.23 -5.12
C CYS A 322 6.47 0.26 -4.79
N ARG A 323 5.31 0.81 -4.38
CA ARG A 323 5.19 2.23 -3.99
C ARG A 323 6.03 2.58 -2.77
N CYS A 324 6.12 1.70 -1.77
CA CYS A 324 6.98 1.90 -0.60
C CYS A 324 8.47 2.02 -0.96
N HIS A 325 8.89 1.41 -2.07
CA HIS A 325 10.28 1.42 -2.54
C HIS A 325 10.54 2.39 -3.71
N ASP A 326 9.57 3.28 -4.02
CA ASP A 326 9.63 4.22 -5.17
C ASP A 326 9.79 3.51 -6.52
N ILE A 327 9.18 2.34 -6.67
CA ILE A 327 9.18 1.55 -7.91
C ILE A 327 7.88 1.84 -8.66
N GLU A 328 7.99 2.07 -9.97
CA GLU A 328 6.84 2.18 -10.85
C GLU A 328 6.22 0.78 -11.07
N PRO A 329 4.93 0.55 -10.68
CA PRO A 329 4.34 -0.78 -10.65
C PRO A 329 4.27 -1.49 -12.01
N TYR A 330 4.01 -0.76 -13.10
CA TYR A 330 3.96 -1.37 -14.43
C TYR A 330 5.31 -1.95 -14.85
N THR A 331 6.38 -1.18 -14.67
CA THR A 331 7.74 -1.61 -15.01
C THR A 331 8.14 -2.86 -14.23
N TYR A 332 7.85 -2.87 -12.94
CA TYR A 332 8.09 -4.01 -12.07
C TYR A 332 7.30 -5.24 -12.52
N LEU A 333 5.98 -5.11 -12.65
CA LEU A 333 5.10 -6.23 -13.01
C LEU A 333 5.46 -6.81 -14.38
N ARG A 334 5.77 -5.94 -15.37
CA ARG A 334 6.20 -6.39 -16.69
C ARG A 334 7.49 -7.20 -16.62
N ASP A 335 8.50 -6.72 -15.91
CA ASP A 335 9.78 -7.42 -15.74
C ASP A 335 9.59 -8.78 -15.05
N VAL A 336 8.91 -8.78 -13.91
CA VAL A 336 8.72 -9.97 -13.09
C VAL A 336 7.88 -11.02 -13.82
N LEU A 337 6.75 -10.64 -14.44
CA LEU A 337 5.91 -11.57 -15.22
C LEU A 337 6.65 -12.12 -16.47
N THR A 338 7.63 -11.41 -16.99
CA THR A 338 8.48 -11.92 -18.07
C THR A 338 9.46 -12.97 -17.55
N ARG A 339 10.03 -12.77 -16.37
CA ARG A 339 11.10 -13.62 -15.83
C ARG A 339 10.59 -14.85 -15.09
N LEU A 340 9.44 -14.77 -14.45
CA LEU A 340 8.90 -15.84 -13.58
C LEU A 340 8.83 -17.22 -14.25
N PRO A 341 8.44 -17.38 -15.55
CA PRO A 341 8.38 -18.70 -16.18
C PRO A 341 9.70 -19.46 -16.21
N THR A 342 10.84 -18.76 -16.18
CA THR A 342 12.17 -19.36 -16.22
C THR A 342 12.86 -19.40 -14.86
N MET A 343 12.24 -18.86 -13.81
CA MET A 343 12.84 -18.75 -12.48
C MET A 343 12.54 -19.96 -11.58
N THR A 344 13.50 -20.25 -10.73
CA THR A 344 13.33 -21.22 -9.64
C THR A 344 12.80 -20.56 -8.37
N ASN A 345 12.18 -21.32 -7.48
CA ASN A 345 11.71 -20.80 -6.19
C ASN A 345 12.81 -20.14 -5.35
N ARG A 346 14.07 -20.59 -5.48
CA ARG A 346 15.21 -19.99 -4.75
C ARG A 346 15.53 -18.56 -5.18
N GLN A 347 15.19 -18.20 -6.41
CA GLN A 347 15.46 -16.88 -7.00
C GLN A 347 14.35 -15.86 -6.69
N ILE A 348 13.22 -16.30 -6.13
CA ILE A 348 12.07 -15.40 -5.83
C ILE A 348 12.48 -14.27 -4.88
N LYS A 349 13.32 -14.55 -3.89
CA LYS A 349 13.83 -13.54 -2.95
C LYS A 349 14.57 -12.38 -3.62
N ASP A 350 15.12 -12.60 -4.82
CA ASP A 350 15.91 -11.60 -5.56
C ASP A 350 15.03 -10.64 -6.36
N ILE A 351 13.74 -10.97 -6.52
CA ILE A 351 12.78 -10.18 -7.28
C ILE A 351 11.63 -9.61 -6.42
N VAL A 352 11.62 -9.80 -5.11
CA VAL A 352 10.71 -9.05 -4.24
C VAL A 352 10.96 -7.54 -4.41
N PRO A 353 9.95 -6.67 -4.24
CA PRO A 353 10.07 -5.25 -4.55
C PRO A 353 11.32 -4.59 -3.94
N LYS A 354 11.62 -4.85 -2.69
CA LYS A 354 12.81 -4.33 -2.00
C LYS A 354 14.13 -4.75 -2.68
N ALA A 355 14.27 -6.03 -3.00
CA ALA A 355 15.47 -6.56 -3.65
C ALA A 355 15.61 -6.06 -5.09
N TRP A 356 14.50 -6.03 -5.82
CA TRP A 356 14.44 -5.51 -7.19
C TRP A 356 14.87 -4.04 -7.26
N ALA A 357 14.38 -3.18 -6.34
CA ALA A 357 14.79 -1.79 -6.24
C ALA A 357 16.30 -1.65 -6.00
N ALA A 358 16.85 -2.47 -5.10
CA ALA A 358 18.27 -2.45 -4.79
C ALA A 358 19.14 -2.85 -6.01
N ALA A 359 18.71 -3.88 -6.75
CA ALA A 359 19.39 -4.35 -7.96
C ALA A 359 19.37 -3.29 -9.08
N THR A 360 18.19 -2.67 -9.31
CA THR A 360 18.03 -1.64 -10.36
C THR A 360 18.81 -0.38 -10.03
N ARG A 361 18.86 0.05 -8.76
CA ARG A 361 19.69 1.20 -8.33
C ARG A 361 21.20 0.92 -8.51
N LYS A 362 21.66 -0.31 -8.33
CA LYS A 362 23.07 -0.71 -8.59
C LYS A 362 23.38 -0.67 -10.09
N CYS A 363 22.49 -1.19 -10.93
CA CYS A 363 22.66 -1.19 -12.39
C CYS A 363 22.75 0.24 -12.94
N ASN A 364 21.89 1.16 -12.50
CA ASN A 364 21.92 2.56 -12.95
C ASN A 364 23.15 3.35 -12.47
N ARG A 365 23.91 2.87 -11.49
CA ARG A 365 25.17 3.49 -11.02
C ARG A 365 26.41 2.99 -11.78
N GLN A 366 26.30 1.92 -12.57
CA GLN A 366 27.39 1.38 -13.39
C GLN A 366 27.14 1.79 -14.85
N PRO A 367 27.99 2.64 -15.46
CA PRO A 367 27.78 3.15 -16.82
C PRO A 367 27.79 2.07 -17.91
N THR A 368 28.22 0.85 -17.61
CA THR A 368 28.36 -0.27 -18.55
C THR A 368 27.11 -1.07 -18.83
N CYS A 369 26.02 -0.89 -18.07
CA CYS A 369 24.75 -1.65 -18.26
C CYS A 369 23.77 -1.04 -19.28
N LEU A 370 24.04 0.14 -19.84
CA LEU A 370 23.14 0.80 -20.80
C LEU A 370 23.26 0.27 -22.25
N ALA A 371 24.16 -0.68 -22.53
CA ALA A 371 24.46 -1.11 -23.90
C ALA A 371 23.66 -2.31 -24.42
N LEU A 372 22.78 -2.95 -23.63
CA LEU A 372 22.13 -4.20 -24.05
C LEU A 372 20.60 -4.12 -24.27
N ASN A 373 19.96 -2.97 -24.13
CA ASN A 373 18.51 -2.83 -24.37
C ASN A 373 18.12 -1.79 -25.43
N SER A 374 19.06 -1.32 -26.26
CA SER A 374 18.72 -0.55 -27.46
C SER A 374 18.57 -1.47 -28.67
N VAL A 375 17.43 -2.15 -28.78
CA VAL A 375 16.95 -2.55 -30.11
C VAL A 375 16.58 -1.25 -30.82
N SER A 376 17.40 -0.84 -31.73
CA SER A 376 17.18 0.28 -32.63
C SER A 376 15.93 0.01 -33.46
N LEU A 377 14.80 0.61 -33.06
CA LEU A 377 13.69 0.84 -33.96
C LEU A 377 14.05 2.10 -34.77
N GLU A 378 14.46 1.92 -36.01
CA GLU A 378 14.50 3.02 -36.96
C GLU A 378 13.09 3.65 -37.09
N PRO A 379 12.96 4.95 -36.91
CA PRO A 379 11.66 5.61 -37.10
C PRO A 379 11.44 5.77 -38.61
N ARG A 380 10.51 5.01 -39.17
CA ARG A 380 9.91 5.38 -40.45
C ARG A 380 9.11 6.65 -40.24
N VAL A 381 9.63 7.70 -40.88
CA VAL A 381 9.10 9.07 -40.89
C VAL A 381 7.65 9.08 -41.38
N LEU A 382 6.73 9.41 -40.53
CA LEU A 382 5.43 10.00 -40.89
C LEU A 382 5.51 11.50 -40.61
N ASN A 383 5.50 12.29 -41.69
CA ASN A 383 5.52 13.73 -41.67
C ASN A 383 4.33 14.28 -40.86
N CYS A 384 4.61 14.84 -39.69
CA CYS A 384 3.72 15.77 -39.04
C CYS A 384 4.56 16.92 -38.49
N HIS A 385 4.31 18.12 -39.01
CA HIS A 385 5.06 19.34 -38.72
C HIS A 385 4.81 19.84 -37.29
N TYR A 386 5.64 19.38 -36.33
CA TYR A 386 5.85 20.09 -35.08
C TYR A 386 7.31 19.89 -34.63
N ARG A 387 8.12 20.95 -34.74
CA ARG A 387 9.48 20.99 -34.20
C ARG A 387 9.41 21.28 -32.70
N ILE A 388 9.66 20.26 -31.87
CA ILE A 388 9.95 20.46 -30.44
C ILE A 388 11.48 20.50 -30.28
N ARG A 389 12.04 21.66 -29.91
CA ARG A 389 13.42 21.75 -29.46
C ARG A 389 13.47 21.54 -27.96
N VAL A 390 14.09 20.44 -27.51
CA VAL A 390 14.40 20.21 -26.10
C VAL A 390 15.87 20.65 -25.91
N ILE A 391 16.05 21.68 -25.08
CA ILE A 391 17.38 22.10 -24.63
C ILE A 391 17.56 21.59 -23.22
N LEU A 392 18.47 20.63 -23.05
CA LEU A 392 18.91 20.15 -21.73
C LEU A 392 19.98 21.11 -21.21
N CYS A 393 19.65 21.91 -20.22
CA CYS A 393 20.62 22.61 -19.39
C CYS A 393 20.40 22.21 -17.94
N GLY A 394 21.47 21.79 -17.27
CA GLY A 394 21.46 21.14 -15.96
C GLY A 394 20.54 21.81 -14.94
N THR A 395 19.79 20.96 -14.25
CA THR A 395 18.97 21.20 -13.05
C THR A 395 17.56 21.77 -13.15
N ALA A 396 17.00 22.08 -14.33
CA ALA A 396 15.57 22.39 -14.43
C ALA A 396 15.03 22.15 -15.84
N LEU A 397 13.93 21.40 -15.96
CA LEU A 397 13.19 21.22 -17.20
C LEU A 397 12.33 22.46 -17.45
N LYS A 398 12.74 23.36 -18.35
CA LYS A 398 11.89 24.45 -18.87
C LYS A 398 11.42 24.07 -20.27
N VAL A 399 10.14 23.82 -20.42
CA VAL A 399 9.48 23.70 -21.74
C VAL A 399 9.05 25.09 -22.16
N MET A 400 9.67 25.63 -23.24
CA MET A 400 9.19 26.85 -23.90
C MET A 400 8.35 26.45 -25.12
N LEU A 401 7.08 26.75 -25.08
CA LEU A 401 6.22 26.75 -26.27
C LEU A 401 6.32 28.11 -26.95
N GLY A 402 6.86 28.15 -28.14
CA GLY A 402 6.89 29.35 -28.96
C GLY A 402 5.56 29.57 -29.67
N SER A 403 5.07 30.80 -29.56
CA SER A 403 3.95 31.50 -30.18
C SER A 403 2.61 31.50 -29.40
N GLY A 404 2.39 32.55 -28.66
CA GLY A 404 1.24 33.44 -28.70
C GLY A 404 -0.17 32.89 -28.46
N TYR A 405 -0.42 32.30 -27.26
CA TYR A 405 -1.77 32.38 -26.65
C TYR A 405 -1.64 32.44 -25.16
N ARG A 406 -1.98 33.57 -24.54
CA ARG A 406 -2.20 33.71 -23.11
C ARG A 406 -3.59 33.13 -22.80
N LEU A 407 -3.65 32.08 -22.02
CA LEU A 407 -4.84 31.70 -21.27
C LEU A 407 -4.73 32.24 -19.85
N PRO A 408 -5.76 32.87 -19.32
CA PRO A 408 -5.76 33.39 -17.97
C PRO A 408 -6.09 32.26 -16.98
N PHE A 409 -5.10 31.73 -16.30
CA PHE A 409 -5.35 30.95 -15.08
C PHE A 409 -5.13 31.87 -13.89
N GLY A 410 -6.23 32.32 -13.30
CA GLY A 410 -6.25 32.91 -11.98
C GLY A 410 -5.89 31.88 -10.92
N PRO A 411 -5.39 32.29 -9.75
CA PRO A 411 -4.97 31.37 -8.70
C PRO A 411 -6.18 30.64 -8.13
N SER A 412 -6.26 29.34 -8.37
CA SER A 412 -7.20 28.46 -7.71
C SER A 412 -6.83 28.35 -6.23
N LYS A 413 -7.59 29.06 -5.41
CA LYS A 413 -7.72 28.81 -3.99
C LYS A 413 -8.46 27.49 -3.80
N TYR A 414 -7.77 26.39 -3.61
CA TYR A 414 -8.28 25.18 -2.92
C TYR A 414 -7.10 24.29 -2.60
N CYS A 415 -6.55 24.52 -1.43
CA CYS A 415 -5.87 23.49 -0.66
C CYS A 415 -6.38 23.64 0.79
N PRO A 416 -7.26 22.74 1.22
CA PRO A 416 -7.40 22.51 2.65
C PRO A 416 -7.11 21.07 2.98
N HIS A 417 -6.24 20.91 3.97
CA HIS A 417 -6.14 19.79 4.90
C HIS A 417 -5.52 18.49 4.39
N ALA A 418 -4.19 18.52 4.31
CA ALA A 418 -3.40 17.37 4.74
C ALA A 418 -3.38 17.37 6.29
N LEU A 419 -4.04 16.39 6.87
CA LEU A 419 -3.92 15.98 8.27
C LEU A 419 -3.29 14.60 8.29
#